data_787da561c8d9bfe64de761f0d3fdcfd1
#
_entry.id   787da561c8d9bfe64de761f0d3fdcfd1
#
_cell.length_a   1.000
_cell.length_b   1.000
_cell.length_c   1.000
_cell.angle_alpha   90.00
_cell.angle_beta   90.00
_cell.angle_gamma   90.00
#
_symmetry.space_group_name_H-M   'P 1'
#
loop_
_entity.id
_entity.type
_entity.pdbx_description
1 polymer ?
#
loop_
_entity_poly.entity_id
_entity_poly.type
_entity_poly.pdbx_seq_one_letter_code
_entity_poly.pdbx_strand_id
1 'polypeptide(L)'
;PGTVVIAFARPFAPFMSLMAELWILSPKSPGWDSTITQPIGTGPFRFGKWLPKVSLDAPAFADYWQKGLPKLAAVHFDLRDGTDKSLAIRSGDLDVAYVSKDAAEDLQRAGAAVIEGLKDSAWYFLSFNNRKPRKPFDDIRVRKALAHCIDKPGFMNFVGGSRAQTSNQFVGANNFYFDRALYEADEFKKPDLEKAKALLKEAGVDPSKHTIEFVSWQVPYAQIAVQMIRRLGFKVHHVALDDIGTQKRLSQYDWDLTVMSSGPRSDIYLRYVRLMSEGPNPVLWGGIQDPTLDKLIAEAAETTDAQARRTAYLKAFKRVMEKGYFYVIGLTPDLIAIRKGVTGFHTGFTWACHWADGGVDHADLKA
;
A
#
# COMPACT_ATOMS: atom_id res chain seq x y z
N PRO A 1 7.18 -28.24 -27.20
CA PRO A 1 5.97 -28.18 -26.40
C PRO A 1 6.34 -27.85 -24.97
N GLY A 2 5.63 -26.89 -24.35
CA GLY A 2 5.88 -26.52 -22.97
C GLY A 2 6.83 -25.34 -22.72
N THR A 3 7.29 -24.68 -23.77
CA THR A 3 8.08 -23.43 -23.63
C THR A 3 7.24 -22.24 -24.00
N VAL A 4 7.23 -21.22 -23.12
CA VAL A 4 6.66 -19.90 -23.38
C VAL A 4 7.81 -18.94 -23.64
N VAL A 5 7.76 -18.23 -24.77
CA VAL A 5 8.73 -17.19 -25.12
C VAL A 5 8.04 -15.84 -25.04
N ILE A 6 8.58 -14.94 -24.23
CA ILE A 6 8.08 -13.58 -24.09
C ILE A 6 9.15 -12.63 -24.58
N ALA A 7 8.83 -11.90 -25.65
CA ALA A 7 9.73 -10.94 -26.27
C ALA A 7 9.28 -9.51 -25.98
N PHE A 8 10.22 -8.63 -25.69
CA PHE A 8 9.98 -7.22 -25.44
C PHE A 8 10.62 -6.37 -26.53
N ALA A 9 9.94 -5.31 -26.95
CA ALA A 9 10.49 -4.34 -27.89
C ALA A 9 11.62 -3.49 -27.26
N ARG A 10 11.63 -3.38 -25.93
CA ARG A 10 12.65 -2.69 -25.12
C ARG A 10 12.93 -3.50 -23.86
N PRO A 11 14.08 -3.31 -23.20
CA PRO A 11 14.34 -3.91 -21.89
C PRO A 11 13.24 -3.54 -20.91
N PHE A 12 12.83 -4.47 -20.06
CA PHE A 12 11.84 -4.23 -19.02
C PHE A 12 12.25 -4.95 -17.74
N ALA A 13 13.08 -4.26 -16.95
CA ALA A 13 13.68 -4.80 -15.72
C ALA A 13 12.69 -5.34 -14.69
N PRO A 14 11.46 -4.77 -14.53
CA PRO A 14 10.48 -5.28 -13.55
C PRO A 14 9.87 -6.62 -13.89
N PHE A 15 10.06 -7.14 -15.10
CA PHE A 15 9.30 -8.29 -15.65
C PHE A 15 9.24 -9.49 -14.71
N MET A 16 10.39 -9.96 -14.22
CA MET A 16 10.42 -11.17 -13.37
C MET A 16 9.66 -10.97 -12.04
N SER A 17 9.76 -9.78 -11.46
CA SER A 17 9.01 -9.45 -10.24
C SER A 17 7.50 -9.37 -10.50
N LEU A 18 7.10 -8.85 -11.67
CA LEU A 18 5.69 -8.78 -12.06
C LEU A 18 5.10 -10.16 -12.34
N MET A 19 5.91 -11.09 -12.86
CA MET A 19 5.46 -12.47 -13.07
C MET A 19 5.04 -13.15 -11.76
N ALA A 20 5.62 -12.76 -10.64
CA ALA A 20 5.20 -13.26 -9.32
C ALA A 20 3.77 -12.81 -8.91
N GLU A 21 3.25 -11.75 -9.51
CA GLU A 21 1.89 -11.25 -9.28
C GLU A 21 0.91 -11.62 -10.42
N LEU A 22 1.38 -12.33 -11.44
CA LEU A 22 0.55 -12.73 -12.58
C LEU A 22 -0.19 -14.03 -12.30
N TRP A 23 -1.49 -13.96 -12.22
CA TRP A 23 -2.35 -15.13 -12.07
C TRP A 23 -2.58 -15.81 -13.42
N ILE A 24 -2.15 -17.07 -13.52
CA ILE A 24 -2.35 -17.87 -14.74
C ILE A 24 -3.62 -18.70 -14.57
N LEU A 25 -4.62 -18.41 -15.39
CA LEU A 25 -5.91 -19.08 -15.39
C LEU A 25 -6.13 -19.86 -16.67
N SER A 26 -6.89 -20.94 -16.58
CA SER A 26 -7.33 -21.70 -17.74
C SER A 26 -8.42 -20.94 -18.50
N PRO A 27 -8.37 -20.91 -19.86
CA PRO A 27 -9.47 -20.36 -20.66
C PRO A 27 -10.77 -21.17 -20.53
N LYS A 28 -10.71 -22.35 -19.89
CA LYS A 28 -11.91 -23.15 -19.54
C LYS A 28 -12.61 -22.66 -18.28
N SER A 29 -12.09 -21.62 -17.61
CA SER A 29 -12.73 -21.05 -16.44
C SER A 29 -14.10 -20.45 -16.82
N PRO A 30 -15.20 -20.82 -16.16
CA PRO A 30 -16.51 -20.25 -16.43
C PRO A 30 -16.49 -18.72 -16.33
N GLY A 31 -17.06 -18.04 -17.31
CA GLY A 31 -17.06 -16.58 -17.40
C GLY A 31 -15.79 -15.97 -17.99
N TRP A 32 -14.97 -16.75 -18.71
CA TRP A 32 -13.71 -16.28 -19.30
C TRP A 32 -13.85 -14.99 -20.12
N ASP A 33 -14.92 -14.89 -20.93
CA ASP A 33 -15.17 -13.71 -21.77
C ASP A 33 -15.91 -12.56 -21.04
N SER A 34 -16.11 -12.69 -19.73
CA SER A 34 -16.83 -11.71 -18.93
C SER A 34 -16.24 -11.60 -17.52
N THR A 35 -16.94 -12.15 -16.52
CA THR A 35 -16.46 -12.21 -15.13
C THR A 35 -16.25 -13.66 -14.73
N ILE A 36 -15.02 -14.02 -14.43
CA ILE A 36 -14.69 -15.36 -13.96
C ILE A 36 -15.21 -15.51 -12.53
N THR A 37 -16.14 -16.44 -12.34
CA THR A 37 -16.74 -16.77 -11.04
C THR A 37 -16.22 -18.06 -10.45
N GLN A 38 -15.63 -18.93 -11.28
CA GLN A 38 -15.05 -20.21 -10.88
C GLN A 38 -13.68 -20.38 -11.56
N PRO A 39 -12.62 -19.78 -11.00
CA PRO A 39 -11.29 -19.83 -11.60
C PRO A 39 -10.73 -21.25 -11.62
N ILE A 40 -10.16 -21.65 -12.74
CA ILE A 40 -9.39 -22.89 -12.90
C ILE A 40 -7.92 -22.49 -13.07
N GLY A 41 -7.08 -22.83 -12.12
CA GLY A 41 -5.65 -22.54 -12.11
C GLY A 41 -4.80 -23.79 -11.90
N THR A 42 -3.50 -23.57 -11.69
CA THR A 42 -2.51 -24.61 -11.42
C THR A 42 -1.99 -24.58 -9.98
N GLY A 43 -2.66 -23.84 -9.11
CA GLY A 43 -2.32 -23.69 -7.69
C GLY A 43 -2.57 -24.95 -6.85
N PRO A 44 -2.11 -24.94 -5.59
CA PRO A 44 -2.22 -26.09 -4.66
C PRO A 44 -3.65 -26.36 -4.18
N PHE A 45 -4.55 -25.41 -4.34
CA PHE A 45 -5.96 -25.53 -3.95
C PHE A 45 -6.86 -25.25 -5.16
N ARG A 46 -8.03 -25.88 -5.17
CA ARG A 46 -9.07 -25.69 -6.19
C ARG A 46 -10.13 -24.74 -5.69
N PHE A 47 -10.82 -24.09 -6.61
CA PHE A 47 -12.03 -23.36 -6.29
C PHE A 47 -13.10 -24.34 -5.77
N GLY A 48 -13.62 -24.05 -4.61
CA GLY A 48 -14.70 -24.80 -3.99
C GLY A 48 -16.00 -23.99 -3.95
N LYS A 49 -16.58 -23.80 -2.78
CA LYS A 49 -17.82 -23.05 -2.58
C LYS A 49 -17.50 -21.59 -2.26
N TRP A 50 -18.07 -20.67 -2.98
CA TRP A 50 -17.98 -19.24 -2.71
C TRP A 50 -19.33 -18.67 -2.31
N LEU A 51 -19.39 -18.06 -1.14
CA LEU A 51 -20.49 -17.27 -0.65
C LEU A 51 -20.01 -15.81 -0.57
N PRO A 52 -20.42 -14.93 -1.49
CA PRO A 52 -19.94 -13.55 -1.53
C PRO A 52 -20.07 -12.84 -0.18
N LYS A 53 -19.02 -12.15 0.25
CA LYS A 53 -18.90 -11.45 1.55
C LYS A 53 -19.04 -12.35 2.79
N VAL A 54 -19.07 -13.65 2.63
CA VAL A 54 -19.18 -14.60 3.76
C VAL A 54 -17.96 -15.52 3.79
N SER A 55 -17.75 -16.33 2.76
CA SER A 55 -16.66 -17.29 2.77
C SER A 55 -16.26 -17.78 1.37
N LEU A 56 -15.03 -18.31 1.29
CA LEU A 56 -14.57 -19.11 0.16
C LEU A 56 -13.87 -20.36 0.71
N ASP A 57 -14.34 -21.53 0.26
CA ASP A 57 -13.70 -22.81 0.53
C ASP A 57 -12.79 -23.20 -0.63
N ALA A 58 -11.60 -23.65 -0.33
CA ALA A 58 -10.60 -24.06 -1.31
C ALA A 58 -10.04 -25.44 -0.91
N PRO A 59 -10.59 -26.55 -1.40
CA PRO A 59 -10.08 -27.91 -1.16
C PRO A 59 -8.73 -28.11 -1.86
N ALA A 60 -7.89 -28.95 -1.26
CA ALA A 60 -6.59 -29.32 -1.81
C ALA A 60 -6.70 -29.89 -3.23
N PHE A 61 -5.72 -29.57 -4.06
CA PHE A 61 -5.55 -30.17 -5.37
C PHE A 61 -4.67 -31.40 -5.27
N ALA A 62 -5.26 -32.59 -5.28
CA ALA A 62 -4.53 -33.86 -5.10
C ALA A 62 -3.44 -34.10 -6.16
N ASP A 63 -3.66 -33.60 -7.39
CA ASP A 63 -2.67 -33.73 -8.49
C ASP A 63 -1.79 -32.47 -8.61
N TYR A 64 -1.56 -31.75 -7.51
CA TYR A 64 -0.68 -30.59 -7.54
C TYR A 64 0.73 -31.00 -7.94
N TRP A 65 1.36 -30.19 -8.79
CA TRP A 65 2.63 -30.52 -9.42
C TRP A 65 3.82 -30.61 -8.45
N GLN A 66 3.76 -29.95 -7.29
CA GLN A 66 4.74 -30.10 -6.23
C GLN A 66 4.35 -31.25 -5.30
N LYS A 67 5.19 -32.29 -5.30
CA LYS A 67 4.94 -33.49 -4.47
C LYS A 67 4.98 -33.15 -2.98
N GLY A 68 3.99 -33.68 -2.24
CA GLY A 68 3.87 -33.48 -0.79
C GLY A 68 3.22 -32.15 -0.39
N LEU A 69 2.72 -31.38 -1.36
CA LEU A 69 1.96 -30.17 -1.16
C LEU A 69 0.60 -30.24 -1.88
N PRO A 70 -0.43 -29.50 -1.39
CA PRO A 70 -0.44 -28.84 -0.10
C PRO A 70 -0.52 -29.85 1.04
N LYS A 71 -0.14 -29.45 2.27
CA LYS A 71 -0.25 -30.32 3.46
C LYS A 71 -1.66 -30.31 4.04
N LEU A 72 -2.36 -29.17 3.92
CA LEU A 72 -3.74 -29.00 4.37
C LEU A 72 -4.73 -29.65 3.40
N ALA A 73 -5.79 -30.27 3.93
CA ALA A 73 -6.88 -30.82 3.11
C ALA A 73 -7.72 -29.73 2.43
N ALA A 74 -7.85 -28.58 3.06
CA ALA A 74 -8.57 -27.42 2.53
C ALA A 74 -8.13 -26.14 3.24
N VAL A 75 -8.44 -24.99 2.60
CA VAL A 75 -8.37 -23.67 3.21
C VAL A 75 -9.74 -23.04 3.18
N HIS A 76 -10.14 -22.48 4.31
CA HIS A 76 -11.38 -21.70 4.44
C HIS A 76 -11.02 -20.22 4.61
N PHE A 77 -11.51 -19.37 3.72
CA PHE A 77 -11.37 -17.92 3.81
C PHE A 77 -12.62 -17.32 4.43
N ASP A 78 -12.49 -16.68 5.59
CA ASP A 78 -13.54 -15.85 6.18
C ASP A 78 -13.52 -14.47 5.52
N LEU A 79 -14.58 -14.13 4.80
CA LEU A 79 -14.73 -12.88 4.04
C LEU A 79 -15.70 -11.90 4.73
N ARG A 80 -16.13 -12.19 5.97
CA ARG A 80 -17.07 -11.34 6.69
C ARG A 80 -16.40 -10.05 7.17
N ASP A 81 -17.05 -8.94 6.93
CA ASP A 81 -16.67 -7.68 7.53
C ASP A 81 -17.02 -7.66 9.04
N GLY A 82 -16.19 -7.00 9.84
CA GLY A 82 -16.43 -6.81 11.27
C GLY A 82 -16.12 -8.00 12.17
N THR A 83 -15.55 -9.09 11.65
CA THR A 83 -15.04 -10.20 12.48
C THR A 83 -13.99 -9.70 13.46
N ASP A 84 -14.18 -9.92 14.77
CA ASP A 84 -13.12 -9.69 15.77
C ASP A 84 -12.03 -10.75 15.60
N LYS A 85 -11.01 -10.39 14.83
CA LYS A 85 -9.91 -11.29 14.48
C LYS A 85 -9.07 -11.72 15.68
N SER A 86 -8.99 -10.87 16.72
CA SER A 86 -8.27 -11.22 17.95
C SER A 86 -9.00 -12.32 18.71
N LEU A 87 -10.31 -12.18 18.85
CA LEU A 87 -11.14 -13.23 19.48
C LEU A 87 -11.13 -14.51 18.66
N ALA A 88 -11.31 -14.42 17.34
CA ALA A 88 -11.34 -15.58 16.44
C ALA A 88 -10.01 -16.36 16.42
N ILE A 89 -8.86 -15.69 16.49
CA ILE A 89 -7.55 -16.36 16.66
C ILE A 89 -7.45 -17.06 18.02
N ARG A 90 -7.94 -16.43 19.09
CA ARG A 90 -7.91 -17.04 20.44
C ARG A 90 -8.83 -18.25 20.57
N SER A 91 -10.01 -18.18 20.00
CA SER A 91 -10.98 -19.30 20.00
C SER A 91 -10.56 -20.45 19.08
N GLY A 92 -9.67 -20.19 18.11
CA GLY A 92 -9.28 -21.16 17.08
C GLY A 92 -10.21 -21.16 15.86
N ASP A 93 -11.12 -20.19 15.77
CA ASP A 93 -11.99 -20.02 14.59
C ASP A 93 -11.21 -19.51 13.37
N LEU A 94 -10.09 -18.82 13.62
CA LEU A 94 -9.12 -18.43 12.60
C LEU A 94 -7.71 -18.91 12.98
N ASP A 95 -6.99 -19.37 11.99
CA ASP A 95 -5.60 -19.81 12.12
C ASP A 95 -4.61 -18.70 11.74
N VAL A 96 -4.97 -17.87 10.74
CA VAL A 96 -4.14 -16.77 10.23
C VAL A 96 -5.04 -15.58 9.92
N ALA A 97 -4.64 -14.39 10.35
CA ALA A 97 -5.38 -13.18 10.07
C ALA A 97 -4.49 -11.92 10.00
N TYR A 98 -4.85 -10.97 9.13
CA TYR A 98 -4.38 -9.60 9.27
C TYR A 98 -4.98 -8.97 10.51
N VAL A 99 -4.14 -8.32 11.32
CA VAL A 99 -4.57 -7.75 12.59
C VAL A 99 -4.09 -6.31 12.75
N SER A 100 -4.84 -5.53 13.52
CA SER A 100 -4.39 -4.19 13.93
C SER A 100 -3.21 -4.29 14.91
N LYS A 101 -2.54 -3.16 15.13
CA LYS A 101 -1.48 -3.03 16.13
C LYS A 101 -1.95 -3.50 17.51
N ASP A 102 -3.11 -3.04 17.95
CA ASP A 102 -3.63 -3.33 19.28
C ASP A 102 -3.98 -4.83 19.44
N ALA A 103 -4.62 -5.41 18.42
CA ALA A 103 -4.90 -6.84 18.37
C ALA A 103 -3.62 -7.69 18.36
N ALA A 104 -2.57 -7.25 17.64
CA ALA A 104 -1.29 -7.94 17.62
C ALA A 104 -0.62 -7.93 18.99
N GLU A 105 -0.59 -6.79 19.69
CA GLU A 105 -0.03 -6.66 21.04
C GLU A 105 -0.79 -7.50 22.05
N ASP A 106 -2.11 -7.56 21.93
CA ASP A 106 -2.98 -8.36 22.78
C ASP A 106 -2.76 -9.86 22.59
N LEU A 107 -2.72 -10.33 21.34
CA LEU A 107 -2.45 -11.72 21.00
C LEU A 107 -1.06 -12.18 21.44
N GLN A 108 -0.05 -11.32 21.31
CA GLN A 108 1.31 -11.62 21.80
C GLN A 108 1.36 -11.73 23.32
N ARG A 109 0.73 -10.79 24.04
CA ARG A 109 0.65 -10.84 25.53
C ARG A 109 -0.08 -12.08 26.01
N ALA A 110 -1.12 -12.51 25.32
CA ALA A 110 -1.87 -13.72 25.63
C ALA A 110 -1.12 -15.02 25.24
N GLY A 111 0.00 -14.94 24.51
CA GLY A 111 0.70 -16.10 23.96
C GLY A 111 -0.15 -16.92 22.98
N ALA A 112 -1.17 -16.30 22.35
CA ALA A 112 -2.13 -16.98 21.48
C ALA A 112 -1.65 -17.07 20.02
N ALA A 113 -0.79 -16.17 19.58
CA ALA A 113 -0.28 -16.14 18.22
C ALA A 113 1.17 -15.63 18.14
N VAL A 114 1.85 -16.04 17.08
CA VAL A 114 3.06 -15.38 16.57
C VAL A 114 2.63 -14.23 15.68
N ILE A 115 3.26 -13.07 15.81
CA ILE A 115 2.99 -11.92 14.95
C ILE A 115 4.14 -11.73 13.99
N GLU A 116 3.86 -11.87 12.72
CA GLU A 116 4.78 -11.52 11.65
C GLU A 116 4.41 -10.18 11.03
N GLY A 117 5.41 -9.43 10.58
CA GLY A 117 5.22 -8.16 9.88
C GLY A 117 5.79 -8.22 8.48
N LEU A 118 5.01 -7.91 7.48
CA LEU A 118 5.49 -7.66 6.13
C LEU A 118 6.28 -6.36 6.12
N LYS A 119 7.60 -6.45 6.02
CA LYS A 119 8.49 -5.28 6.03
C LYS A 119 8.15 -4.34 4.88
N ASP A 120 8.19 -3.03 5.17
CA ASP A 120 7.93 -1.95 4.20
C ASP A 120 6.60 -2.09 3.44
N SER A 121 5.60 -2.73 4.06
CA SER A 121 4.38 -3.11 3.36
C SER A 121 3.46 -1.93 3.10
N ALA A 122 3.08 -1.17 4.12
CA ALA A 122 2.22 -0.02 3.96
C ALA A 122 3.00 1.28 4.16
N TRP A 123 2.88 2.22 3.23
CA TRP A 123 3.41 3.56 3.37
C TRP A 123 2.28 4.59 3.32
N TYR A 124 2.42 5.62 4.12
CA TYR A 124 1.43 6.68 4.31
C TYR A 124 1.94 7.98 3.73
N PHE A 125 1.05 8.74 3.11
CA PHE A 125 1.42 10.00 2.46
C PHE A 125 0.25 10.98 2.44
N LEU A 126 0.60 12.27 2.49
CA LEU A 126 -0.29 13.38 2.21
C LEU A 126 -0.25 13.65 0.71
N SER A 127 -1.38 13.55 0.04
CA SER A 127 -1.52 13.76 -1.41
C SER A 127 -2.34 14.99 -1.73
N PHE A 128 -2.02 15.62 -2.84
CA PHE A 128 -2.69 16.81 -3.36
C PHE A 128 -3.37 16.52 -4.69
N ASN A 129 -4.43 17.25 -4.98
CA ASN A 129 -4.99 17.26 -6.33
C ASN A 129 -4.02 17.98 -7.26
N ASN A 130 -3.39 17.20 -8.15
CA ASN A 130 -2.44 17.71 -9.13
C ASN A 130 -3.07 17.93 -10.51
N ARG A 131 -4.26 17.37 -10.73
CA ARG A 131 -4.97 17.46 -12.02
C ARG A 131 -5.74 18.75 -12.18
N LYS A 132 -6.43 19.18 -11.12
CA LYS A 132 -7.25 20.39 -11.09
C LYS A 132 -7.06 21.10 -9.74
N PRO A 133 -5.82 21.52 -9.43
CA PRO A 133 -5.56 22.13 -8.14
C PRO A 133 -6.27 23.47 -8.04
N ARG A 134 -6.98 23.71 -6.94
CA ARG A 134 -7.60 25.00 -6.63
C ARG A 134 -6.60 25.91 -5.94
N LYS A 135 -6.73 27.21 -6.15
CA LYS A 135 -5.97 28.18 -5.34
C LYS A 135 -6.47 28.16 -3.89
N PRO A 136 -5.53 28.24 -2.91
CA PRO A 136 -4.09 28.43 -3.06
C PRO A 136 -3.30 27.11 -3.09
N PHE A 137 -3.93 25.94 -3.22
CA PHE A 137 -3.31 24.62 -3.11
C PHE A 137 -2.52 24.21 -4.37
N ASP A 138 -2.50 25.05 -5.39
CA ASP A 138 -1.61 24.97 -6.57
C ASP A 138 -0.20 25.51 -6.27
N ASP A 139 -0.03 26.33 -5.22
CA ASP A 139 1.27 26.87 -4.81
C ASP A 139 2.05 25.86 -3.96
N ILE A 140 3.28 25.58 -4.38
CA ILE A 140 4.16 24.64 -3.68
C ILE A 140 4.49 25.08 -2.25
N ARG A 141 4.53 26.38 -1.97
CA ARG A 141 4.79 26.92 -0.62
C ARG A 141 3.65 26.55 0.32
N VAL A 142 2.41 26.62 -0.18
CA VAL A 142 1.22 26.17 0.58
C VAL A 142 1.26 24.68 0.83
N ARG A 143 1.60 23.87 -0.18
CA ARG A 143 1.76 22.41 -0.01
C ARG A 143 2.85 22.06 0.99
N LYS A 144 4.00 22.76 0.93
CA LYS A 144 5.07 22.60 1.93
C LYS A 144 4.62 23.01 3.33
N ALA A 145 3.87 24.10 3.46
CA ALA A 145 3.31 24.50 4.75
C ALA A 145 2.41 23.41 5.35
N LEU A 146 1.57 22.80 4.52
CA LEU A 146 0.71 21.68 4.93
C LEU A 146 1.54 20.45 5.32
N ALA A 147 2.64 20.16 4.62
CA ALA A 147 3.55 19.08 4.99
C ALA A 147 4.28 19.35 6.32
N HIS A 148 4.71 20.59 6.57
CA HIS A 148 5.35 20.98 7.83
C HIS A 148 4.42 20.91 9.06
N CYS A 149 3.09 20.93 8.88
CA CYS A 149 2.19 20.78 10.02
C CYS A 149 1.95 19.33 10.43
N ILE A 150 2.36 18.35 9.59
CA ILE A 150 2.19 16.93 9.92
C ILE A 150 3.26 16.48 10.91
N ASP A 151 2.82 16.09 12.08
CA ASP A 151 3.66 15.40 13.06
C ASP A 151 3.86 13.95 12.64
N LYS A 152 4.88 13.71 11.80
CA LYS A 152 5.18 12.35 11.31
C LYS A 152 5.40 11.35 12.44
N PRO A 153 6.21 11.61 13.48
CA PRO A 153 6.36 10.70 14.60
C PRO A 153 5.04 10.37 15.30
N GLY A 154 4.24 11.38 15.62
CA GLY A 154 2.94 11.20 16.27
C GLY A 154 1.95 10.44 15.40
N PHE A 155 1.87 10.77 14.10
CA PHE A 155 1.04 10.06 13.15
C PHE A 155 1.46 8.59 13.02
N MET A 156 2.75 8.31 12.86
CA MET A 156 3.25 6.95 12.71
C MET A 156 3.11 6.12 13.99
N ASN A 157 3.29 6.74 15.16
CA ASN A 157 2.99 6.07 16.43
C ASN A 157 1.51 5.69 16.55
N PHE A 158 0.60 6.54 16.08
CA PHE A 158 -0.82 6.23 16.07
C PHE A 158 -1.14 5.02 15.17
N VAL A 159 -0.60 4.95 13.95
CA VAL A 159 -0.95 3.90 12.98
C VAL A 159 -0.23 2.57 13.21
N GLY A 160 1.00 2.59 13.73
CA GLY A 160 1.81 1.36 13.83
C GLY A 160 2.61 1.18 15.14
N GLY A 161 2.53 2.15 16.07
CA GLY A 161 3.26 2.09 17.34
C GLY A 161 4.78 1.95 17.14
N SER A 162 5.42 1.13 17.97
CA SER A 162 6.86 0.87 17.90
C SER A 162 7.34 0.15 16.62
N ARG A 163 6.42 -0.40 15.83
CA ARG A 163 6.72 -1.08 14.57
C ARG A 163 6.72 -0.14 13.36
N ALA A 164 6.17 1.06 13.53
CA ALA A 164 6.16 2.07 12.49
C ALA A 164 7.49 2.83 12.41
N GLN A 165 7.79 3.34 11.23
CA GLN A 165 8.94 4.21 11.02
C GLN A 165 8.55 5.44 10.21
N THR A 166 9.09 6.59 10.57
CA THR A 166 8.98 7.79 9.72
C THR A 166 9.84 7.61 8.47
N SER A 167 9.36 8.13 7.35
CA SER A 167 10.13 8.16 6.11
C SER A 167 9.69 9.36 5.27
N ASN A 168 10.54 9.75 4.33
CA ASN A 168 10.17 10.62 3.23
C ASN A 168 10.19 9.87 1.89
N GLN A 169 10.39 8.55 1.90
CA GLN A 169 10.52 7.68 0.73
C GLN A 169 9.48 6.56 0.76
N PHE A 170 9.22 5.96 -0.41
CA PHE A 170 8.27 4.82 -0.56
C PHE A 170 8.74 3.53 0.10
N VAL A 171 9.98 3.48 0.54
CA VAL A 171 10.66 2.30 1.05
C VAL A 171 11.35 2.61 2.37
N GLY A 172 11.55 1.61 3.19
CA GLY A 172 12.22 1.72 4.48
C GLY A 172 13.72 1.53 4.39
N ALA A 173 14.39 1.76 5.52
CA ALA A 173 15.86 1.83 5.61
C ALA A 173 16.61 0.56 5.19
N ASN A 174 15.95 -0.59 5.21
CA ASN A 174 16.53 -1.88 4.81
C ASN A 174 16.32 -2.22 3.33
N ASN A 175 15.62 -1.38 2.59
CA ASN A 175 15.36 -1.61 1.18
C ASN A 175 16.50 -1.09 0.32
N PHE A 176 16.85 -1.82 -0.73
CA PHE A 176 17.92 -1.46 -1.67
C PHE A 176 17.74 -0.07 -2.30
N TYR A 177 16.51 0.36 -2.54
CA TYR A 177 16.20 1.66 -3.13
C TYR A 177 16.18 2.81 -2.13
N PHE A 178 16.35 2.56 -0.84
CA PHE A 178 16.41 3.61 0.16
C PHE A 178 17.67 4.47 0.00
N ASP A 179 17.52 5.78 0.09
CA ASP A 179 18.62 6.73 0.07
C ASP A 179 18.75 7.40 1.44
N ARG A 180 19.85 7.09 2.13
CA ARG A 180 20.13 7.60 3.47
C ARG A 180 20.30 9.12 3.48
N ALA A 181 21.03 9.67 2.49
CA ALA A 181 21.27 11.11 2.42
C ALA A 181 19.99 11.89 2.20
N LEU A 182 19.10 11.40 1.33
CA LEU A 182 17.79 12.00 1.11
C LEU A 182 16.92 11.94 2.38
N TYR A 183 16.97 10.84 3.11
CA TYR A 183 16.27 10.73 4.40
C TYR A 183 16.83 11.68 5.45
N GLU A 184 18.16 11.82 5.56
CA GLU A 184 18.79 12.74 6.51
C GLU A 184 18.46 14.20 6.19
N ALA A 185 18.35 14.56 4.92
CA ALA A 185 18.00 15.89 4.44
C ALA A 185 16.51 16.24 4.49
N ASP A 186 15.63 15.33 4.97
CA ASP A 186 14.17 15.57 5.02
C ASP A 186 13.83 16.75 5.94
N GLU A 187 13.39 17.85 5.37
CA GLU A 187 12.95 19.05 6.10
C GLU A 187 11.63 18.86 6.87
N PHE A 188 10.89 17.78 6.58
CA PHE A 188 9.58 17.48 7.19
C PHE A 188 9.65 16.38 8.28
N LYS A 189 10.83 16.02 8.78
CA LYS A 189 10.98 14.96 9.81
C LYS A 189 10.17 15.22 11.07
N LYS A 190 10.07 16.49 11.47
CA LYS A 190 9.31 16.96 12.62
C LYS A 190 8.40 18.10 12.18
N PRO A 191 7.27 18.27 12.86
CA PRO A 191 6.40 19.40 12.56
C PRO A 191 7.11 20.72 12.88
N ASP A 192 6.93 21.70 11.99
CA ASP A 192 7.44 23.07 12.17
C ASP A 192 6.34 24.07 11.78
N LEU A 193 5.53 24.43 12.77
CA LEU A 193 4.39 25.33 12.54
C LEU A 193 4.82 26.76 12.25
N GLU A 194 5.97 27.20 12.74
CA GLU A 194 6.46 28.55 12.46
C GLU A 194 6.94 28.65 11.03
N LYS A 195 7.68 27.66 10.53
CA LYS A 195 8.04 27.58 9.13
C LYS A 195 6.81 27.45 8.21
N ALA A 196 5.81 26.65 8.61
CA ALA A 196 4.57 26.53 7.88
C ALA A 196 3.85 27.88 7.75
N LYS A 197 3.72 28.65 8.85
CA LYS A 197 3.12 29.98 8.84
C LYS A 197 3.94 30.97 8.00
N ALA A 198 5.27 30.90 8.06
CA ALA A 198 6.17 31.72 7.25
C ALA A 198 5.95 31.48 5.74
N LEU A 199 5.83 30.21 5.33
CA LEU A 199 5.55 29.82 3.95
C LEU A 199 4.18 30.31 3.47
N LEU A 200 3.14 30.24 4.31
CA LEU A 200 1.81 30.80 4.00
C LEU A 200 1.86 32.31 3.82
N LYS A 201 2.58 33.01 4.70
CA LYS A 201 2.78 34.45 4.60
C LYS A 201 3.54 34.84 3.32
N GLU A 202 4.59 34.10 2.98
CA GLU A 202 5.36 34.27 1.74
C GLU A 202 4.50 34.03 0.48
N ALA A 203 3.57 33.07 0.56
CA ALA A 203 2.59 32.82 -0.49
C ALA A 203 1.46 33.86 -0.55
N GLY A 204 1.38 34.77 0.43
CA GLY A 204 0.29 35.75 0.54
C GLY A 204 -1.06 35.13 0.93
N VAL A 205 -1.03 33.99 1.62
CA VAL A 205 -2.23 33.21 1.95
C VAL A 205 -2.61 33.40 3.42
N ASP A 206 -3.84 33.87 3.65
CA ASP A 206 -4.51 33.87 4.95
C ASP A 206 -5.33 32.57 5.06
N PRO A 207 -4.90 31.58 5.86
CA PRO A 207 -5.56 30.27 5.93
C PRO A 207 -7.02 30.38 6.40
N SER A 208 -7.38 31.38 7.19
CA SER A 208 -8.75 31.56 7.72
C SER A 208 -9.79 31.83 6.63
N LYS A 209 -9.33 32.31 5.47
CA LYS A 209 -10.18 32.64 4.29
C LYS A 209 -10.38 31.45 3.36
N HIS A 210 -9.71 30.33 3.60
CA HIS A 210 -9.75 29.17 2.71
C HIS A 210 -10.30 27.94 3.41
N THR A 211 -11.10 27.19 2.69
CA THR A 211 -11.60 25.87 3.12
C THR A 211 -10.93 24.79 2.29
N ILE A 212 -10.36 23.82 2.97
CA ILE A 212 -9.79 22.61 2.37
C ILE A 212 -10.88 21.56 2.20
N GLU A 213 -11.11 21.10 0.97
CA GLU A 213 -11.89 19.90 0.72
C GLU A 213 -10.99 18.68 0.92
N PHE A 214 -11.12 18.07 2.10
CA PHE A 214 -10.33 16.91 2.49
C PHE A 214 -11.15 15.64 2.31
N VAL A 215 -10.82 14.82 1.30
CA VAL A 215 -11.53 13.58 1.00
C VAL A 215 -10.71 12.39 1.50
N SER A 216 -11.32 11.45 2.18
CA SER A 216 -10.63 10.24 2.62
C SER A 216 -11.57 9.04 2.73
N TRP A 217 -10.98 7.86 2.83
CA TRP A 217 -11.68 6.69 3.35
C TRP A 217 -12.07 6.92 4.82
N GLN A 218 -13.03 6.14 5.30
CA GLN A 218 -13.45 6.13 6.72
C GLN A 218 -12.36 5.46 7.58
N VAL A 219 -11.22 6.12 7.71
CA VAL A 219 -10.05 5.62 8.44
C VAL A 219 -9.65 6.59 9.55
N PRO A 220 -9.34 6.11 10.76
CA PRO A 220 -9.04 6.97 11.90
C PRO A 220 -7.86 7.92 11.68
N TYR A 221 -6.82 7.49 10.97
CA TYR A 221 -5.65 8.33 10.70
C TYR A 221 -5.94 9.55 9.84
N ALA A 222 -7.03 9.54 9.05
CA ALA A 222 -7.44 10.71 8.29
C ALA A 222 -7.89 11.86 9.21
N GLN A 223 -8.60 11.52 10.29
CA GLN A 223 -9.01 12.52 11.29
C GLN A 223 -7.80 13.14 12.01
N ILE A 224 -6.76 12.33 12.29
CA ILE A 224 -5.51 12.82 12.88
C ILE A 224 -4.84 13.84 11.95
N ALA A 225 -4.73 13.55 10.65
CA ALA A 225 -4.18 14.48 9.67
C ALA A 225 -5.01 15.78 9.59
N VAL A 226 -6.33 15.68 9.59
CA VAL A 226 -7.24 16.85 9.58
C VAL A 226 -7.01 17.73 10.80
N GLN A 227 -6.85 17.15 12.00
CA GLN A 227 -6.57 17.93 13.22
C GLN A 227 -5.23 18.66 13.14
N MET A 228 -4.19 17.99 12.60
CA MET A 228 -2.89 18.64 12.39
C MET A 228 -3.00 19.82 11.42
N ILE A 229 -3.72 19.66 10.30
CA ILE A 229 -3.93 20.72 9.30
C ILE A 229 -4.69 21.92 9.88
N ARG A 230 -5.71 21.69 10.69
CA ARG A 230 -6.49 22.76 11.35
C ARG A 230 -5.63 23.67 12.22
N ARG A 231 -4.51 23.20 12.74
CA ARG A 231 -3.56 24.01 13.54
C ARG A 231 -2.94 25.18 12.75
N LEU A 232 -2.97 25.11 11.41
CA LEU A 232 -2.54 26.24 10.55
C LEU A 232 -3.60 27.32 10.37
N GLY A 233 -4.84 27.12 10.86
CA GLY A 233 -5.94 28.06 10.75
C GLY A 233 -6.86 27.84 9.55
N PHE A 234 -6.62 26.83 8.71
CA PHE A 234 -7.53 26.46 7.62
C PHE A 234 -8.86 25.91 8.18
N LYS A 235 -9.95 26.26 7.51
CA LYS A 235 -11.19 25.51 7.62
C LYS A 235 -11.02 24.20 6.86
N VAL A 236 -11.46 23.08 7.43
CA VAL A 236 -11.36 21.77 6.76
C VAL A 236 -12.74 21.14 6.70
N HIS A 237 -13.26 21.00 5.49
CA HIS A 237 -14.43 20.18 5.18
C HIS A 237 -13.96 18.76 4.92
N HIS A 238 -14.14 17.88 5.89
CA HIS A 238 -13.71 16.51 5.82
C HIS A 238 -14.84 15.60 5.36
N VAL A 239 -14.67 14.98 4.20
CA VAL A 239 -15.60 14.02 3.57
C VAL A 239 -14.99 12.64 3.67
N ALA A 240 -15.46 11.85 4.62
CA ALA A 240 -15.02 10.46 4.83
C ALA A 240 -16.08 9.50 4.24
N LEU A 241 -15.68 8.67 3.28
CA LEU A 241 -16.55 7.80 2.51
C LEU A 241 -16.05 6.34 2.55
N ASP A 242 -16.92 5.42 2.14
CA ASP A 242 -16.53 4.04 1.82
C ASP A 242 -15.60 3.97 0.60
N ASP A 243 -15.17 2.78 0.23
CA ASP A 243 -14.21 2.59 -0.86
C ASP A 243 -14.75 3.11 -2.20
N ILE A 244 -15.97 2.73 -2.57
CA ILE A 244 -16.61 3.13 -3.84
C ILE A 244 -16.85 4.64 -3.87
N GLY A 245 -17.40 5.18 -2.79
CA GLY A 245 -17.69 6.60 -2.66
C GLY A 245 -16.42 7.45 -2.72
N THR A 246 -15.35 7.02 -2.02
CA THR A 246 -14.07 7.72 -2.03
C THR A 246 -13.45 7.72 -3.42
N GLN A 247 -13.36 6.57 -4.09
CA GLN A 247 -12.82 6.49 -5.45
C GLN A 247 -13.62 7.36 -6.44
N LYS A 248 -14.95 7.31 -6.36
CA LYS A 248 -15.84 8.15 -7.17
C LYS A 248 -15.59 9.63 -6.92
N ARG A 249 -15.48 10.06 -5.64
CA ARG A 249 -15.25 11.46 -5.27
C ARG A 249 -13.88 11.94 -5.75
N LEU A 250 -12.84 11.14 -5.56
CA LEU A 250 -11.49 11.46 -6.02
C LEU A 250 -11.43 11.58 -7.55
N SER A 251 -12.16 10.73 -8.30
CA SER A 251 -12.17 10.75 -9.77
C SER A 251 -12.76 12.02 -10.39
N GLN A 252 -13.56 12.76 -9.64
CA GLN A 252 -14.12 14.05 -10.06
C GLN A 252 -13.09 15.18 -9.99
N TYR A 253 -11.98 14.98 -9.27
CA TYR A 253 -10.96 16.01 -9.00
C TYR A 253 -11.53 17.27 -8.34
N ASP A 254 -12.58 17.12 -7.54
CA ASP A 254 -13.19 18.19 -6.75
C ASP A 254 -12.84 18.00 -5.26
N TRP A 255 -11.56 18.07 -4.97
CA TRP A 255 -10.94 17.95 -3.66
C TRP A 255 -9.56 18.66 -3.70
N ASP A 256 -8.98 18.92 -2.53
CA ASP A 256 -7.67 19.55 -2.42
C ASP A 256 -6.61 18.59 -1.90
N LEU A 257 -6.91 17.93 -0.79
CA LEU A 257 -6.01 17.05 -0.07
C LEU A 257 -6.66 15.74 0.29
N THR A 258 -5.82 14.73 0.45
CA THR A 258 -6.15 13.46 1.07
C THR A 258 -4.93 12.90 1.79
N VAL A 259 -5.15 12.06 2.80
CA VAL A 259 -4.12 11.18 3.36
C VAL A 259 -4.46 9.74 3.00
N MET A 260 -3.48 9.04 2.48
CA MET A 260 -3.66 7.69 1.97
C MET A 260 -2.57 6.75 2.46
N SER A 261 -2.85 5.46 2.37
CA SER A 261 -1.84 4.40 2.46
C SER A 261 -1.80 3.58 1.18
N SER A 262 -0.68 2.94 0.92
CA SER A 262 -0.53 1.99 -0.17
C SER A 262 0.26 0.79 0.31
N GLY A 263 -0.20 -0.40 -0.05
CA GLY A 263 0.38 -1.67 0.39
C GLY A 263 1.68 -2.06 -0.34
N PRO A 264 2.20 -3.26 -0.04
CA PRO A 264 3.43 -3.78 -0.61
C PRO A 264 3.34 -3.98 -2.12
N ARG A 265 4.49 -4.05 -2.78
CA ARG A 265 4.62 -4.35 -4.21
C ARG A 265 5.85 -5.21 -4.43
N SER A 266 5.77 -6.13 -5.39
CA SER A 266 6.86 -7.03 -5.76
C SER A 266 8.06 -6.30 -6.36
N ASP A 267 7.82 -5.16 -6.98
CA ASP A 267 8.86 -4.32 -7.56
C ASP A 267 8.59 -2.84 -7.30
N ILE A 268 9.67 -2.07 -7.17
CA ILE A 268 9.62 -0.61 -6.99
C ILE A 268 8.90 0.08 -8.15
N TYR A 269 9.00 -0.46 -9.37
CA TYR A 269 8.29 0.03 -10.55
C TYR A 269 6.78 0.16 -10.30
N LEU A 270 6.16 -0.80 -9.62
CA LEU A 270 4.72 -0.79 -9.33
C LEU A 270 4.29 0.34 -8.40
N ARG A 271 5.23 0.97 -7.70
CA ARG A 271 4.98 2.20 -6.96
C ARG A 271 5.07 3.43 -7.87
N TYR A 272 6.07 3.46 -8.75
CA TYR A 272 6.31 4.61 -9.62
C TYR A 272 5.40 4.70 -10.84
N VAL A 273 5.05 3.59 -11.48
CA VAL A 273 4.17 3.60 -12.68
C VAL A 273 2.82 4.26 -12.42
N ARG A 274 2.36 4.27 -11.18
CA ARG A 274 1.12 4.92 -10.74
C ARG A 274 1.21 6.45 -10.74
N LEU A 275 2.42 6.99 -10.76
CA LEU A 275 2.68 8.44 -10.80
C LEU A 275 2.77 8.97 -12.23
N MET A 276 2.80 8.09 -13.23
CA MET A 276 2.83 8.49 -14.63
C MET A 276 1.49 9.09 -15.07
N SER A 277 1.54 10.01 -16.00
CA SER A 277 0.37 10.73 -16.55
C SER A 277 -0.72 9.77 -17.05
N GLU A 278 -0.31 8.68 -17.70
CA GLU A 278 -1.16 7.59 -18.20
C GLU A 278 -0.97 6.30 -17.41
N GLY A 279 -0.57 6.41 -16.15
CA GLY A 279 -0.36 5.27 -15.27
C GLY A 279 -1.66 4.60 -14.82
N PRO A 280 -1.58 3.41 -14.21
CA PRO A 280 -2.74 2.74 -13.68
C PRO A 280 -3.32 3.52 -12.49
N ASN A 281 -4.63 3.80 -12.55
CA ASN A 281 -5.39 4.50 -11.53
C ASN A 281 -4.77 5.86 -11.11
N PRO A 282 -4.56 6.80 -12.06
CA PRO A 282 -3.91 8.08 -11.78
C PRO A 282 -4.66 8.93 -10.74
N VAL A 283 -5.96 8.68 -10.58
CA VAL A 283 -6.85 9.37 -9.64
C VAL A 283 -6.34 9.27 -8.20
N LEU A 284 -5.96 8.08 -7.75
CA LEU A 284 -5.47 7.84 -6.38
C LEU A 284 -4.13 8.54 -6.11
N TRP A 285 -3.42 8.97 -7.17
CA TRP A 285 -2.12 9.63 -7.08
C TRP A 285 -2.21 11.11 -7.40
N GLY A 286 -3.41 11.68 -7.27
CA GLY A 286 -3.66 13.10 -7.47
C GLY A 286 -3.68 13.55 -8.93
N GLY A 287 -3.64 12.63 -9.89
CA GLY A 287 -3.70 12.93 -11.31
C GLY A 287 -2.51 13.73 -11.85
N ILE A 288 -1.30 13.34 -11.44
CA ILE A 288 -0.05 13.97 -11.89
C ILE A 288 0.03 13.98 -13.40
N GLN A 289 0.46 15.13 -13.96
CA GLN A 289 0.71 15.34 -15.39
C GLN A 289 2.10 15.94 -15.52
N ASP A 290 3.11 15.10 -15.67
CA ASP A 290 4.52 15.52 -15.76
C ASP A 290 5.28 14.63 -16.74
N PRO A 291 5.40 15.04 -18.05
CA PRO A 291 6.14 14.27 -19.05
C PRO A 291 7.60 14.01 -18.69
N THR A 292 8.21 14.90 -17.89
CA THR A 292 9.59 14.68 -17.40
C THR A 292 9.62 13.53 -16.40
N LEU A 293 8.64 13.46 -15.48
CA LEU A 293 8.54 12.35 -14.53
C LEU A 293 8.25 11.04 -15.26
N ASP A 294 7.34 11.07 -16.25
CA ASP A 294 7.00 9.92 -17.08
C ASP A 294 8.24 9.32 -17.75
N LYS A 295 9.07 10.20 -18.36
CA LYS A 295 10.33 9.80 -18.98
C LYS A 295 11.32 9.18 -17.99
N LEU A 296 11.49 9.79 -16.81
CA LEU A 296 12.38 9.25 -15.76
C LEU A 296 11.94 7.88 -15.27
N ILE A 297 10.64 7.65 -15.12
CA ILE A 297 10.09 6.35 -14.69
C ILE A 297 10.28 5.31 -15.79
N ALA A 298 10.03 5.66 -17.05
CA ALA A 298 10.23 4.76 -18.18
C ALA A 298 11.71 4.36 -18.33
N GLU A 299 12.63 5.31 -18.26
CA GLU A 299 14.08 5.04 -18.29
C GLU A 299 14.51 4.11 -17.14
N ALA A 300 13.96 4.32 -15.93
CA ALA A 300 14.23 3.45 -14.80
C ALA A 300 13.72 2.03 -15.00
N ALA A 301 12.56 1.87 -15.63
CA ALA A 301 12.00 0.55 -15.95
C ALA A 301 12.79 -0.20 -17.04
N GLU A 302 13.40 0.53 -17.98
CA GLU A 302 14.24 -0.04 -19.05
C GLU A 302 15.67 -0.38 -18.55
N THR A 303 16.09 0.15 -17.41
CA THR A 303 17.44 -0.02 -16.86
C THR A 303 17.57 -1.34 -16.11
N THR A 304 18.37 -2.28 -16.62
CA THR A 304 18.57 -3.63 -16.08
C THR A 304 19.67 -3.71 -15.02
N ASP A 305 20.69 -2.86 -15.09
CA ASP A 305 21.69 -2.77 -14.01
C ASP A 305 21.07 -2.22 -12.73
N ALA A 306 21.26 -2.92 -11.62
CA ALA A 306 20.58 -2.63 -10.36
C ALA A 306 20.96 -1.25 -9.78
N GLN A 307 22.23 -0.84 -9.85
CA GLN A 307 22.67 0.44 -9.31
C GLN A 307 22.26 1.62 -10.20
N ALA A 308 22.36 1.46 -11.50
CA ALA A 308 21.87 2.46 -12.44
C ALA A 308 20.36 2.63 -12.32
N ARG A 309 19.62 1.53 -12.16
CA ARG A 309 18.16 1.52 -11.94
C ARG A 309 17.78 2.24 -10.64
N ARG A 310 18.49 1.95 -9.54
CA ARG A 310 18.33 2.68 -8.28
C ARG A 310 18.52 4.17 -8.46
N THR A 311 19.58 4.57 -9.15
CA THR A 311 19.89 5.98 -9.44
C THR A 311 18.79 6.64 -10.26
N ALA A 312 18.24 5.94 -11.27
CA ALA A 312 17.15 6.44 -12.10
C ALA A 312 15.86 6.67 -11.28
N TYR A 313 15.46 5.72 -10.43
CA TYR A 313 14.31 5.92 -9.54
C TYR A 313 14.52 7.04 -8.52
N LEU A 314 15.73 7.23 -8.01
CA LEU A 314 16.02 8.35 -7.13
C LEU A 314 15.88 9.71 -7.85
N LYS A 315 16.24 9.81 -9.14
CA LYS A 315 15.98 11.02 -9.95
C LYS A 315 14.48 11.28 -10.07
N ALA A 316 13.69 10.25 -10.37
CA ALA A 316 12.24 10.36 -10.45
C ALA A 316 11.64 10.80 -9.09
N PHE A 317 12.14 10.23 -7.98
CA PHE A 317 11.66 10.61 -6.66
C PHE A 317 12.02 12.06 -6.28
N LYS A 318 13.22 12.50 -6.56
CA LYS A 318 13.62 13.91 -6.38
C LYS A 318 12.70 14.86 -7.14
N ARG A 319 12.31 14.50 -8.37
CA ARG A 319 11.32 15.27 -9.15
C ARG A 319 9.99 15.38 -8.44
N VAL A 320 9.50 14.28 -7.84
CA VAL A 320 8.25 14.29 -7.04
C VAL A 320 8.35 15.26 -5.88
N MET A 321 9.48 15.23 -5.14
CA MET A 321 9.72 16.11 -4.00
C MET A 321 9.83 17.58 -4.42
N GLU A 322 10.58 17.87 -5.48
CA GLU A 322 10.74 19.24 -6.02
C GLU A 322 9.42 19.86 -6.45
N LYS A 323 8.52 19.07 -6.99
CA LYS A 323 7.20 19.52 -7.43
C LYS A 323 6.14 19.49 -6.31
N GLY A 324 6.42 18.83 -5.20
CA GLY A 324 5.48 18.71 -4.08
C GLY A 324 4.17 18.03 -4.46
N TYR A 325 4.24 16.98 -5.28
CA TYR A 325 3.04 16.25 -5.71
C TYR A 325 2.37 15.52 -4.55
N PHE A 326 3.17 15.00 -3.63
CA PHE A 326 2.75 14.44 -2.35
C PHE A 326 3.95 14.37 -1.40
N TYR A 327 3.68 14.15 -0.11
CA TYR A 327 4.71 14.00 0.92
C TYR A 327 4.51 12.70 1.69
N VAL A 328 5.52 11.84 1.69
CA VAL A 328 5.51 10.60 2.48
C VAL A 328 5.64 10.92 3.96
N ILE A 329 4.83 10.27 4.78
CA ILE A 329 4.80 10.41 6.23
C ILE A 329 5.66 9.31 6.87
N GLY A 330 5.47 8.07 6.46
CA GLY A 330 6.21 6.93 6.98
C GLY A 330 5.66 5.59 6.50
N LEU A 331 6.16 4.52 7.11
CA LEU A 331 5.82 3.14 6.78
C LEU A 331 5.42 2.34 8.02
N THR A 332 4.54 1.36 7.82
CA THR A 332 4.23 0.33 8.81
C THR A 332 4.36 -1.05 8.17
N PRO A 333 4.72 -2.08 8.93
CA PRO A 333 4.47 -3.45 8.49
C PRO A 333 2.96 -3.76 8.53
N ASP A 334 2.45 -4.51 7.56
CA ASP A 334 1.18 -5.20 7.71
C ASP A 334 1.40 -6.35 8.69
N LEU A 335 0.57 -6.42 9.72
CA LEU A 335 0.71 -7.40 10.79
C LEU A 335 -0.19 -8.59 10.54
N ILE A 336 0.41 -9.78 10.62
CA ILE A 336 -0.29 -11.05 10.47
C ILE A 336 -0.13 -11.84 11.75
N ALA A 337 -1.25 -12.22 12.36
CA ALA A 337 -1.30 -13.14 13.46
C ALA A 337 -1.39 -14.58 12.94
N ILE A 338 -0.49 -15.42 13.40
CA ILE A 338 -0.44 -16.86 13.11
C ILE A 338 -0.71 -17.57 14.43
N ARG A 339 -1.83 -18.28 14.53
CA ARG A 339 -2.25 -18.97 15.76
C ARG A 339 -1.19 -19.98 16.20
N LYS A 340 -1.03 -20.10 17.50
CA LYS A 340 -0.13 -21.11 18.07
C LYS A 340 -0.58 -22.50 17.62
N GLY A 341 0.35 -23.30 17.11
CA GLY A 341 0.07 -24.62 16.53
C GLY A 341 0.10 -24.66 15.00
N VAL A 342 -0.04 -23.51 14.32
CA VAL A 342 0.23 -23.41 12.88
C VAL A 342 1.73 -23.42 12.66
N THR A 343 2.21 -24.27 11.77
CA THR A 343 3.63 -24.40 11.41
C THR A 343 3.79 -24.34 9.89
N GLY A 344 4.98 -23.99 9.40
CA GLY A 344 5.29 -23.96 7.97
C GLY A 344 4.68 -22.79 7.20
N PHE A 345 3.86 -21.97 7.83
CA PHE A 345 3.35 -20.73 7.26
C PHE A 345 4.23 -19.55 7.64
N HIS A 346 4.65 -18.78 6.65
CA HIS A 346 5.34 -17.51 6.81
C HIS A 346 4.76 -16.46 5.87
N THR A 347 4.86 -15.21 6.25
CA THR A 347 4.38 -14.11 5.40
C THR A 347 5.40 -13.77 4.31
N GLY A 348 4.94 -13.60 3.10
CA GLY A 348 5.76 -13.08 2.01
C GLY A 348 5.68 -11.56 1.87
N PHE A 349 6.07 -11.06 0.70
CA PHE A 349 6.12 -9.62 0.43
C PHE A 349 4.81 -9.04 -0.12
N THR A 350 3.84 -9.86 -0.47
CA THR A 350 2.54 -9.45 -1.02
C THR A 350 1.38 -10.09 -0.26
N TRP A 351 0.16 -9.77 -0.65
CA TRP A 351 -1.08 -10.36 -0.16
C TRP A 351 -1.25 -11.85 -0.52
N ALA A 352 -0.31 -12.41 -1.30
CA ALA A 352 -0.40 -13.78 -1.73
C ALA A 352 -0.23 -14.73 -0.53
N CYS A 353 -0.96 -15.82 -0.57
CA CYS A 353 -0.87 -16.89 0.41
C CYS A 353 0.04 -18.03 -0.06
N HIS A 354 0.80 -17.83 -1.13
CA HIS A 354 1.66 -18.82 -1.73
C HIS A 354 3.06 -18.24 -2.01
N TRP A 355 4.09 -18.93 -1.52
CA TRP A 355 5.50 -18.62 -1.77
C TRP A 355 6.31 -19.91 -1.89
N ALA A 356 7.55 -19.78 -2.40
CA ALA A 356 8.48 -20.90 -2.48
C ALA A 356 8.82 -21.50 -1.09
N ASP A 357 8.81 -20.69 -0.02
CA ASP A 357 9.40 -21.08 1.27
C ASP A 357 8.40 -21.05 2.45
N GLY A 358 7.09 -21.00 2.24
CA GLY A 358 6.21 -20.98 3.41
C GLY A 358 4.82 -20.38 3.24
N GLY A 359 4.21 -20.47 2.09
CA GLY A 359 2.81 -20.07 1.89
C GLY A 359 1.82 -21.00 2.58
N VAL A 360 0.53 -20.80 2.30
CA VAL A 360 -0.55 -21.61 2.87
C VAL A 360 -0.47 -23.10 2.48
N ASP A 361 0.17 -23.40 1.36
CA ASP A 361 0.45 -24.77 0.90
C ASP A 361 1.50 -25.51 1.75
N HIS A 362 2.39 -24.77 2.42
CA HIS A 362 3.35 -25.29 3.39
C HIS A 362 2.82 -25.32 4.82
N ALA A 363 1.69 -24.66 5.07
CA ALA A 363 1.08 -24.62 6.39
C ALA A 363 0.65 -26.01 6.85
N ASP A 364 0.85 -26.27 8.14
CA ASP A 364 0.43 -27.49 8.82
C ASP A 364 -0.12 -27.14 10.20
N LEU A 365 -1.13 -27.89 10.66
CA LEU A 365 -1.72 -27.76 11.97
C LEU A 365 -1.19 -28.87 12.86
N LYS A 366 -0.37 -28.53 13.83
CA LYS A 366 -0.01 -29.49 14.88
C LYS A 366 -1.18 -29.60 15.84
N ALA A 367 -1.63 -30.85 16.03
CA ALA A 367 -2.66 -31.20 16.99
C ALA A 367 -2.26 -30.80 18.43
#